data_2d398ad61aebc4c69b515d873e7877b3
#
_entry.id   2d398ad61aebc4c69b515d873e7877b3
#
_cell.length_a   1.000
_cell.length_b   1.000
_cell.length_c   1.000
_cell.angle_alpha   90.00
_cell.angle_beta   90.00
_cell.angle_gamma   90.00
#
_symmetry.space_group_name_H-M   'P 1'
#
loop_
_entity.id
_entity.type
_entity.pdbx_description
1 polymer ?
#
loop_
_entity_poly.entity_id
_entity_poly.type
_entity_poly.pdbx_seq_one_letter_code
_entity_poly.pdbx_strand_id
1 'polypeptide(L)'
;DLLDAPVKKAIVDFDVNGALAASHTGHGTDMGFASGLLNMELDAPDVAQYEAIAKERGLEIEYRILDYGAEHPGNYRAEVWDQNGNVVHWEAIAVGGGMVEMQKYEGFSVQIAGDFYELLVIADVAPGIEEKIEALLPDVEFFQSDQKNGQILYNWKLAVPLTKNVIQAIRDVA
;
A
#
# COMPACT_ATOMS: atom_id res chain seq x y z
N ASP A 1 2.37 8.70 -2.84
CA ASP A 1 1.98 7.62 -3.76
C ASP A 1 3.06 6.53 -3.74
N LEU A 2 2.67 5.26 -3.77
CA LEU A 2 3.59 4.12 -3.79
C LEU A 2 4.16 3.86 -5.20
N LEU A 3 3.56 4.42 -6.23
CA LEU A 3 3.96 4.33 -7.63
C LEU A 3 4.04 5.73 -8.24
N ASP A 4 4.98 5.93 -9.16
CA ASP A 4 5.23 7.23 -9.80
C ASP A 4 4.34 7.50 -11.03
N ALA A 5 3.59 6.49 -11.50
CA ALA A 5 2.70 6.59 -12.66
C ALA A 5 1.33 5.93 -12.37
N PRO A 6 0.29 6.22 -13.19
CA PRO A 6 -1.00 5.58 -13.04
C PRO A 6 -0.92 4.06 -13.04
N VAL A 7 -1.75 3.42 -12.23
CA VAL A 7 -1.83 1.97 -12.15
C VAL A 7 -2.40 1.41 -13.46
N LYS A 8 -1.78 0.35 -13.95
CA LYS A 8 -2.17 -0.39 -15.16
C LYS A 8 -2.79 -1.74 -14.83
N LYS A 9 -2.24 -2.42 -13.83
CA LYS A 9 -2.66 -3.79 -13.47
C LYS A 9 -2.53 -4.00 -11.97
N ALA A 10 -3.45 -4.76 -11.42
CA ALA A 10 -3.37 -5.27 -10.06
C ALA A 10 -3.78 -6.75 -10.02
N ILE A 11 -3.11 -7.52 -9.17
CA ILE A 11 -3.50 -8.88 -8.79
C ILE A 11 -3.71 -8.88 -7.30
N VAL A 12 -4.86 -9.38 -6.85
CA VAL A 12 -5.21 -9.47 -5.43
C VAL A 12 -5.49 -10.92 -5.08
N ASP A 13 -4.73 -11.46 -4.15
CA ASP A 13 -4.87 -12.83 -3.67
C ASP A 13 -5.60 -12.84 -2.33
N PHE A 14 -6.65 -13.65 -2.23
CA PHE A 14 -7.32 -13.98 -0.98
C PHE A 14 -7.00 -15.42 -0.59
N ASP A 15 -6.72 -15.65 0.68
CA ASP A 15 -6.52 -17.03 1.18
C ASP A 15 -7.84 -17.80 1.16
N VAL A 16 -7.82 -19.01 0.61
CA VAL A 16 -9.01 -19.87 0.47
C VAL A 16 -9.68 -20.18 1.81
N ASN A 17 -8.92 -20.20 2.90
CA ASN A 17 -9.41 -20.45 4.25
C ASN A 17 -9.79 -19.12 4.95
N GLY A 18 -9.57 -17.99 4.32
CA GLY A 18 -9.88 -16.66 4.84
C GLY A 18 -11.34 -16.25 4.59
N ALA A 19 -11.81 -15.29 5.38
CA ALA A 19 -13.16 -14.76 5.25
C ALA A 19 -13.38 -14.01 3.92
N LEU A 20 -12.34 -13.34 3.40
CA LEU A 20 -12.44 -12.54 2.17
C LEU A 20 -12.64 -13.41 0.93
N ALA A 21 -12.14 -14.64 0.89
CA ALA A 21 -12.31 -15.53 -0.27
C ALA A 21 -13.78 -15.71 -0.67
N ALA A 22 -14.68 -15.78 0.31
CA ALA A 22 -16.11 -15.96 0.08
C ALA A 22 -16.92 -14.67 0.05
N SER A 23 -16.35 -13.54 0.53
CA SER A 23 -17.13 -12.34 0.84
C SER A 23 -16.65 -11.06 0.17
N HIS A 24 -15.49 -11.05 -0.49
CA HIS A 24 -14.88 -9.82 -1.04
C HIS A 24 -15.81 -9.00 -1.94
N THR A 25 -16.55 -9.67 -2.84
CA THR A 25 -17.53 -9.00 -3.72
C THR A 25 -18.72 -8.46 -2.92
N GLY A 26 -19.30 -9.30 -2.05
CA GLY A 26 -20.51 -8.94 -1.30
C GLY A 26 -20.30 -7.86 -0.25
N HIS A 27 -19.09 -7.71 0.27
CA HIS A 27 -18.71 -6.69 1.25
C HIS A 27 -18.15 -5.41 0.63
N GLY A 28 -18.08 -5.32 -0.71
CA GLY A 28 -17.54 -4.15 -1.39
C GLY A 28 -16.02 -4.00 -1.33
N THR A 29 -15.29 -5.08 -0.98
CA THR A 29 -13.82 -5.08 -0.98
C THR A 29 -13.27 -4.79 -2.37
N ASP A 30 -13.85 -5.41 -3.40
CA ASP A 30 -13.45 -5.20 -4.80
C ASP A 30 -13.65 -3.74 -5.22
N MET A 31 -14.80 -3.16 -4.86
CA MET A 31 -15.12 -1.76 -5.13
C MET A 31 -14.14 -0.81 -4.42
N GLY A 32 -13.92 -1.04 -3.12
CA GLY A 32 -13.00 -0.21 -2.32
C GLY A 32 -11.56 -0.28 -2.85
N PHE A 33 -11.09 -1.49 -3.20
CA PHE A 33 -9.75 -1.67 -3.77
C PHE A 33 -9.60 -1.00 -5.13
N ALA A 34 -10.55 -1.23 -6.04
CA ALA A 34 -10.54 -0.60 -7.36
C ALA A 34 -10.63 0.93 -7.27
N SER A 35 -11.47 1.46 -6.38
CA SER A 35 -11.61 2.90 -6.17
C SER A 35 -10.30 3.52 -5.68
N GLY A 36 -9.60 2.85 -4.74
CA GLY A 36 -8.28 3.30 -4.29
C GLY A 36 -7.25 3.36 -5.42
N LEU A 37 -7.19 2.33 -6.29
CA LEU A 37 -6.30 2.31 -7.46
C LEU A 37 -6.66 3.37 -8.50
N LEU A 38 -7.94 3.72 -8.61
CA LEU A 38 -8.46 4.74 -9.52
C LEU A 38 -8.38 6.15 -8.95
N ASN A 39 -7.93 6.30 -7.69
CA ASN A 39 -7.94 7.55 -6.94
C ASN A 39 -9.35 8.19 -6.89
N MET A 40 -10.36 7.36 -6.60
CA MET A 40 -11.75 7.77 -6.44
C MET A 40 -12.09 7.85 -4.97
N GLU A 41 -12.86 8.87 -4.59
CA GLU A 41 -13.42 8.93 -3.24
C GLU A 41 -14.51 7.85 -3.07
N LEU A 42 -14.56 7.22 -1.89
CA LEU A 42 -15.52 6.13 -1.62
C LEU A 42 -16.98 6.60 -1.57
N ASP A 43 -17.22 7.88 -1.37
CA ASP A 43 -18.54 8.51 -1.39
C ASP A 43 -18.89 9.18 -2.74
N ALA A 44 -18.03 9.01 -3.76
CA ALA A 44 -18.29 9.54 -5.09
C ALA A 44 -19.57 8.92 -5.68
N PRO A 45 -20.43 9.70 -6.37
CA PRO A 45 -21.70 9.20 -6.93
C PRO A 45 -21.56 8.05 -7.92
N ASP A 46 -20.41 7.95 -8.57
CA ASP A 46 -20.08 6.97 -9.59
C ASP A 46 -19.22 5.80 -9.09
N VAL A 47 -18.92 5.76 -7.78
CA VAL A 47 -18.11 4.68 -7.19
C VAL A 47 -18.66 3.28 -7.49
N ALA A 48 -19.98 3.12 -7.54
CA ALA A 48 -20.61 1.85 -7.91
C ALA A 48 -20.35 1.43 -9.38
N GLN A 49 -19.82 2.33 -10.21
CA GLN A 49 -19.46 2.06 -11.62
C GLN A 49 -17.97 1.76 -11.78
N TYR A 50 -17.27 1.44 -10.68
CA TYR A 50 -15.82 1.26 -10.65
C TYR A 50 -15.29 0.31 -11.73
N GLU A 51 -16.01 -0.77 -12.07
CA GLU A 51 -15.60 -1.71 -13.13
C GLU A 51 -15.58 -1.05 -14.53
N ALA A 52 -16.62 -0.27 -14.82
CA ALA A 52 -16.69 0.45 -16.10
C ALA A 52 -15.60 1.53 -16.18
N ILE A 53 -15.36 2.25 -15.11
CA ILE A 53 -14.33 3.28 -15.00
C ILE A 53 -12.93 2.65 -15.08
N ALA A 54 -12.68 1.53 -14.40
CA ALA A 54 -11.43 0.79 -14.50
C ALA A 54 -11.13 0.38 -15.94
N LYS A 55 -12.13 -0.19 -16.61
CA LYS A 55 -12.02 -0.58 -18.02
C LYS A 55 -11.74 0.60 -18.95
N GLU A 56 -12.44 1.72 -18.76
CA GLU A 56 -12.24 2.95 -19.53
C GLU A 56 -10.83 3.51 -19.35
N ARG A 57 -10.30 3.48 -18.13
CA ARG A 57 -8.94 3.93 -17.79
C ARG A 57 -7.85 2.91 -18.10
N GLY A 58 -8.21 1.72 -18.61
CA GLY A 58 -7.28 0.65 -18.96
C GLY A 58 -6.63 -0.02 -17.74
N LEU A 59 -7.28 0.02 -16.58
CA LEU A 59 -6.88 -0.69 -15.38
C LEU A 59 -7.44 -2.11 -15.40
N GLU A 60 -6.54 -3.09 -15.32
CA GLU A 60 -6.89 -4.52 -15.19
C GLU A 60 -6.76 -4.94 -13.73
N ILE A 61 -7.79 -5.55 -13.15
CA ILE A 61 -7.74 -6.09 -11.79
C ILE A 61 -8.13 -7.57 -11.86
N GLU A 62 -7.27 -8.41 -11.30
CA GLU A 62 -7.48 -9.86 -11.19
C GLU A 62 -7.59 -10.24 -9.71
N TYR A 63 -8.70 -10.85 -9.31
CA TYR A 63 -8.88 -11.42 -7.98
C TYR A 63 -8.68 -12.93 -8.04
N ARG A 64 -7.80 -13.46 -7.17
CA ARG A 64 -7.48 -14.89 -7.13
C ARG A 64 -7.74 -15.44 -5.73
N ILE A 65 -8.21 -16.67 -5.66
CA ILE A 65 -8.37 -17.42 -4.40
C ILE A 65 -7.31 -18.51 -4.38
N LEU A 66 -6.37 -18.43 -3.45
CA LEU A 66 -5.22 -19.31 -3.36
C LEU A 66 -5.06 -19.83 -1.92
N ASP A 67 -4.44 -21.00 -1.77
CA ASP A 67 -4.02 -21.50 -0.46
C ASP A 67 -2.57 -21.05 -0.21
N TYR A 68 -2.40 -20.04 0.63
CA TYR A 68 -1.07 -19.54 1.01
C TYR A 68 -0.86 -19.47 2.54
N GLY A 69 -1.80 -20.06 3.31
CA GLY A 69 -1.67 -20.21 4.74
C GLY A 69 -1.68 -18.90 5.51
N ALA A 70 -2.57 -17.96 5.16
CA ALA A 70 -2.69 -16.71 5.89
C ALA A 70 -3.09 -16.94 7.35
N GLU A 71 -2.39 -16.28 8.28
CA GLU A 71 -2.67 -16.40 9.71
C GLU A 71 -3.94 -15.65 10.13
N HIS A 72 -4.26 -14.54 9.42
CA HIS A 72 -5.43 -13.72 9.71
C HIS A 72 -6.53 -13.96 8.68
N PRO A 73 -7.81 -14.18 9.08
CA PRO A 73 -8.89 -14.50 8.15
C PRO A 73 -9.23 -13.35 7.17
N GLY A 74 -8.92 -12.13 7.50
CA GLY A 74 -9.07 -10.95 6.64
C GLY A 74 -7.82 -10.59 5.83
N ASN A 75 -6.84 -11.50 5.71
CA ASN A 75 -5.62 -11.24 4.95
C ASN A 75 -5.87 -11.19 3.45
N TYR A 76 -5.12 -10.33 2.77
CA TYR A 76 -4.96 -10.32 1.32
C TYR A 76 -3.56 -9.86 0.93
N ARG A 77 -3.12 -10.28 -0.25
CA ARG A 77 -1.88 -9.88 -0.89
C ARG A 77 -2.18 -9.13 -2.16
N ALA A 78 -1.41 -8.11 -2.46
CA ALA A 78 -1.55 -7.37 -3.69
C ALA A 78 -0.21 -7.18 -4.39
N GLU A 79 -0.24 -7.34 -5.70
CA GLU A 79 0.81 -6.93 -6.64
C GLU A 79 0.20 -5.88 -7.56
N VAL A 80 0.85 -4.72 -7.67
CA VAL A 80 0.31 -3.60 -8.46
C VAL A 80 1.39 -3.03 -9.36
N TRP A 81 1.07 -2.95 -10.66
CA TRP A 81 1.96 -2.42 -11.71
C TRP A 81 1.48 -1.05 -12.18
N ASP A 82 2.40 -0.14 -12.34
CA ASP A 82 2.15 1.12 -13.02
C ASP A 82 2.32 1.01 -14.55
N GLN A 83 2.02 2.10 -15.26
CA GLN A 83 2.17 2.16 -16.72
C GLN A 83 3.63 2.10 -17.18
N ASN A 84 4.60 2.40 -16.30
CA ASN A 84 6.03 2.32 -16.58
C ASN A 84 6.61 0.91 -16.36
N GLY A 85 5.82 0.00 -15.78
CA GLY A 85 6.23 -1.38 -15.48
C GLY A 85 6.86 -1.52 -14.10
N ASN A 86 6.87 -0.48 -13.26
CA ASN A 86 7.23 -0.63 -11.85
C ASN A 86 6.16 -1.45 -11.14
N VAL A 87 6.57 -2.27 -10.18
CA VAL A 87 5.68 -3.11 -9.39
C VAL A 87 5.91 -2.87 -7.91
N VAL A 88 4.83 -2.91 -7.14
CA VAL A 88 4.87 -2.90 -5.68
C VAL A 88 4.03 -4.04 -5.13
N HIS A 89 4.47 -4.56 -3.98
CA HIS A 89 3.83 -5.69 -3.31
C HIS A 89 3.49 -5.31 -1.87
N TRP A 90 2.30 -5.69 -1.43
CA TRP A 90 1.95 -5.57 -0.01
C TRP A 90 1.06 -6.71 0.47
N GLU A 91 1.08 -6.92 1.78
CA GLU A 91 0.10 -7.74 2.48
C GLU A 91 -0.65 -6.87 3.48
N ALA A 92 -1.97 -7.03 3.53
CA ALA A 92 -2.81 -6.30 4.46
C ALA A 92 -3.89 -7.20 5.06
N ILE A 93 -4.48 -6.73 6.14
CA ILE A 93 -5.60 -7.39 6.79
C ILE A 93 -6.80 -6.45 6.88
N ALA A 94 -8.00 -6.99 6.65
CA ALA A 94 -9.24 -6.32 7.00
C ALA A 94 -9.50 -6.54 8.50
N VAL A 95 -9.52 -5.46 9.27
CA VAL A 95 -9.71 -5.50 10.74
C VAL A 95 -11.16 -5.28 11.16
N GLY A 96 -12.08 -5.19 10.20
CA GLY A 96 -13.51 -4.96 10.40
C GLY A 96 -13.91 -3.50 10.24
N GLY A 97 -15.21 -3.26 10.07
CA GLY A 97 -15.75 -1.90 9.93
C GLY A 97 -15.29 -1.11 8.70
N GLY A 98 -14.80 -1.81 7.66
CA GLY A 98 -14.21 -1.18 6.48
C GLY A 98 -12.76 -0.74 6.66
N MET A 99 -12.17 -0.97 7.84
CA MET A 99 -10.77 -0.63 8.13
C MET A 99 -9.84 -1.71 7.63
N VAL A 100 -8.68 -1.29 7.13
CA VAL A 100 -7.58 -2.18 6.72
C VAL A 100 -6.27 -1.73 7.36
N GLU A 101 -5.39 -2.69 7.58
CA GLU A 101 -4.03 -2.44 8.05
C GLU A 101 -3.04 -3.15 7.13
N MET A 102 -2.14 -2.41 6.50
CA MET A 102 -1.02 -2.99 5.76
C MET A 102 0.01 -3.48 6.77
N GLN A 103 0.36 -4.74 6.66
CA GLN A 103 1.30 -5.43 7.55
C GLN A 103 2.66 -5.69 6.92
N LYS A 104 2.70 -5.75 5.58
CA LYS A 104 3.97 -5.87 4.85
C LYS A 104 3.95 -4.97 3.62
N TYR A 105 5.11 -4.39 3.32
CA TYR A 105 5.41 -3.68 2.09
C TYR A 105 6.76 -4.15 1.55
N GLU A 106 6.81 -4.60 0.28
CA GLU A 106 8.01 -5.20 -0.34
C GLU A 106 8.66 -6.30 0.54
N GLY A 107 7.84 -7.03 1.29
CA GLY A 107 8.27 -8.10 2.20
C GLY A 107 8.83 -7.62 3.54
N PHE A 108 8.95 -6.33 3.79
CA PHE A 108 9.28 -5.75 5.10
C PHE A 108 8.02 -5.60 5.94
N SER A 109 8.16 -5.76 7.25
CA SER A 109 7.08 -5.56 8.20
C SER A 109 6.78 -4.07 8.37
N VAL A 110 5.51 -3.72 8.26
CA VAL A 110 5.00 -2.38 8.50
C VAL A 110 3.69 -2.47 9.29
N GLN A 111 3.22 -1.34 9.81
CA GLN A 111 1.91 -1.24 10.44
C GLN A 111 1.26 0.07 9.98
N ILE A 112 0.49 0.03 8.89
CA ILE A 112 -0.10 1.22 8.26
C ILE A 112 -1.61 1.06 8.23
N ALA A 113 -2.32 1.87 9.03
CA ALA A 113 -3.78 1.86 9.14
C ALA A 113 -4.46 3.10 8.52
N GLY A 114 -3.68 4.03 7.96
CA GLY A 114 -4.21 5.24 7.34
C GLY A 114 -4.46 6.41 8.31
N ASP A 115 -3.96 6.31 9.55
CA ASP A 115 -4.12 7.34 10.58
C ASP A 115 -3.11 8.49 10.43
N PHE A 116 -2.03 8.28 9.66
CA PHE A 116 -0.92 9.20 9.48
C PHE A 116 -0.55 9.34 8.00
N TYR A 117 0.23 10.37 7.70
CA TYR A 117 0.99 10.44 6.45
C TYR A 117 2.25 9.58 6.61
N GLU A 118 2.35 8.54 5.78
CA GLU A 118 3.42 7.55 5.89
C GLU A 118 4.56 7.88 4.90
N LEU A 119 5.78 7.95 5.40
CA LEU A 119 6.98 7.96 4.58
C LEU A 119 7.65 6.59 4.66
N LEU A 120 7.74 5.91 3.54
CA LEU A 120 8.47 4.64 3.41
C LEU A 120 9.74 4.87 2.59
N VAL A 121 10.88 4.48 3.11
CA VAL A 121 12.16 4.50 2.41
C VAL A 121 12.81 3.14 2.53
N ILE A 122 13.12 2.51 1.40
CA ILE A 122 13.92 1.28 1.33
C ILE A 122 15.30 1.66 0.83
N ALA A 123 16.32 1.33 1.59
CA ALA A 123 17.71 1.61 1.26
C ALA A 123 18.63 0.43 1.62
N ASP A 124 19.82 0.40 1.05
CA ASP A 124 20.87 -0.49 1.53
C ASP A 124 21.31 -0.06 2.93
N VAL A 125 21.62 -1.04 3.77
CA VAL A 125 22.05 -0.77 5.15
C VAL A 125 23.35 0.03 5.14
N ALA A 126 23.28 1.31 5.50
CA ALA A 126 24.43 2.19 5.58
C ALA A 126 24.33 3.12 6.79
N PRO A 127 25.46 3.49 7.45
CA PRO A 127 25.45 4.39 8.59
C PRO A 127 24.95 5.80 8.23
N GLY A 128 24.10 6.37 9.07
CA GLY A 128 23.71 7.78 9.01
C GLY A 128 22.64 8.13 8.00
N ILE A 129 22.01 7.15 7.31
CA ILE A 129 20.87 7.41 6.40
C ILE A 129 19.67 7.88 7.20
N GLU A 130 19.33 7.17 8.29
CA GLU A 130 18.19 7.47 9.16
C GLU A 130 18.28 8.92 9.66
N GLU A 131 19.41 9.31 10.28
CA GLU A 131 19.62 10.63 10.84
C GLU A 131 19.56 11.73 9.76
N LYS A 132 20.06 11.45 8.56
CA LYS A 132 19.99 12.41 7.45
C LYS A 132 18.57 12.65 6.98
N ILE A 133 17.75 11.58 6.92
CA ILE A 133 16.35 11.68 6.53
C ILE A 133 15.58 12.40 7.64
N GLU A 134 15.75 12.00 8.91
CA GLU A 134 15.07 12.64 10.05
C GLU A 134 15.33 14.14 10.13
N ALA A 135 16.55 14.59 9.81
CA ALA A 135 16.87 16.02 9.79
C ALA A 135 16.10 16.83 8.73
N LEU A 136 15.46 16.17 7.76
CA LEU A 136 14.64 16.79 6.72
C LEU A 136 13.15 16.74 7.05
N LEU A 137 12.74 15.91 8.04
CA LEU A 137 11.33 15.67 8.34
C LEU A 137 10.77 16.75 9.28
N PRO A 138 9.45 17.04 9.19
CA PRO A 138 8.73 17.72 10.26
C PRO A 138 8.67 16.82 11.51
N ASP A 139 7.93 17.24 12.53
CA ASP A 139 7.71 16.42 13.72
C ASP A 139 7.21 15.02 13.35
N VAL A 140 7.94 14.03 13.82
CA VAL A 140 7.63 12.60 13.62
C VAL A 140 6.80 12.11 14.80
N GLU A 141 5.63 11.56 14.51
CA GLU A 141 4.74 10.99 15.54
C GLU A 141 5.20 9.60 15.98
N PHE A 142 5.54 8.74 14.99
CA PHE A 142 6.05 7.40 15.23
C PHE A 142 7.09 7.03 14.18
N PHE A 143 7.97 6.13 14.57
CA PHE A 143 9.00 5.56 13.72
C PHE A 143 9.11 4.07 13.93
N GLN A 144 9.27 3.33 12.84
CA GLN A 144 9.62 1.91 12.86
C GLN A 144 10.55 1.59 11.69
N SER A 145 11.32 0.53 11.83
CA SER A 145 12.14 0.00 10.74
C SER A 145 12.16 -1.52 10.77
N ASP A 146 12.37 -2.13 9.60
CA ASP A 146 12.59 -3.56 9.44
C ASP A 146 13.76 -3.79 8.49
N GLN A 147 14.63 -4.74 8.83
CA GLN A 147 15.84 -5.02 8.06
C GLN A 147 15.81 -6.44 7.52
N LYS A 148 16.09 -6.59 6.21
CA LYS A 148 16.07 -7.88 5.54
C LYS A 148 17.02 -7.89 4.35
N ASN A 149 17.80 -8.98 4.21
CA ASN A 149 18.66 -9.22 3.04
C ASN A 149 19.63 -8.07 2.69
N GLY A 150 20.16 -7.37 3.69
CA GLY A 150 21.08 -6.25 3.49
C GLY A 150 20.41 -4.91 3.18
N GLN A 151 19.09 -4.90 3.13
CA GLN A 151 18.30 -3.68 2.99
C GLN A 151 17.51 -3.40 4.26
N ILE A 152 17.12 -2.15 4.45
CA ILE A 152 16.29 -1.68 5.54
C ILE A 152 15.14 -0.86 4.97
N LEU A 153 13.93 -1.12 5.48
CA LEU A 153 12.79 -0.25 5.30
C LEU A 153 12.68 0.64 6.54
N TYR A 154 12.65 1.92 6.33
CA TYR A 154 12.30 2.93 7.33
C TYR A 154 10.86 3.38 7.09
N ASN A 155 10.07 3.49 8.14
CA ASN A 155 8.72 4.01 8.10
C ASN A 155 8.54 5.10 9.16
N TRP A 156 8.39 6.33 8.72
CA TRP A 156 8.04 7.48 9.57
C TRP A 156 6.57 7.82 9.39
N LYS A 157 5.88 8.01 10.51
CA LYS A 157 4.48 8.45 10.56
C LYS A 157 4.44 9.92 10.93
N LEU A 158 3.80 10.71 10.08
CA LEU A 158 3.81 12.16 10.15
C LEU A 158 2.38 12.70 10.33
N ALA A 159 2.22 13.77 11.10
CA ALA A 159 0.93 14.44 11.25
C ALA A 159 0.54 15.28 10.02
N VAL A 160 1.52 15.65 9.19
CA VAL A 160 1.32 16.49 8.01
C VAL A 160 2.00 15.90 6.78
N PRO A 161 1.47 16.16 5.57
CA PRO A 161 2.08 15.65 4.34
C PRO A 161 3.42 16.34 4.06
N LEU A 162 4.34 15.61 3.45
CA LEU A 162 5.61 16.16 3.00
C LEU A 162 5.43 17.01 1.73
N THR A 163 6.20 18.09 1.65
CA THR A 163 6.28 18.88 0.42
C THR A 163 7.12 18.17 -0.64
N LYS A 164 6.90 18.49 -1.92
CA LYS A 164 7.69 17.94 -3.02
C LYS A 164 9.20 18.18 -2.86
N ASN A 165 9.58 19.34 -2.32
CA ASN A 165 10.99 19.67 -2.09
C ASN A 165 11.64 18.76 -1.04
N VAL A 166 10.93 18.47 0.04
CA VAL A 166 11.39 17.53 1.08
C VAL A 166 11.50 16.12 0.52
N ILE A 167 10.50 15.65 -0.24
CA ILE A 167 10.55 14.33 -0.89
C ILE A 167 11.77 14.23 -1.82
N GLN A 168 12.06 15.28 -2.61
CA GLN A 168 13.24 15.27 -3.48
C GLN A 168 14.53 15.24 -2.67
N ALA A 169 14.65 16.04 -1.61
CA ALA A 169 15.82 16.02 -0.75
C ALA A 169 16.06 14.65 -0.09
N ILE A 170 14.99 13.94 0.28
CA ILE A 170 15.08 12.56 0.80
C ILE A 170 15.60 11.60 -0.27
N ARG A 171 15.08 11.68 -1.51
CA ARG A 171 15.56 10.86 -2.64
C ARG A 171 17.05 11.07 -2.95
N ASP A 172 17.57 12.26 -2.67
CA ASP A 172 18.98 12.61 -2.92
C ASP A 172 19.92 12.04 -1.84
N VAL A 173 19.41 11.61 -0.69
CA VAL A 173 20.22 11.07 0.43
C VAL A 173 20.00 9.59 0.70
N ALA A 174 18.90 9.01 0.22
CA ALA A 174 18.59 7.59 0.30
C ALA A 174 19.10 6.84 -0.94
#